data_53deb70a169ab88f11ee1854fb00e269
#
_entry.id   53deb70a169ab88f11ee1854fb00e269
#
_cell.length_a   1.000
_cell.length_b   1.000
_cell.length_c   1.000
_cell.angle_alpha   90.00
_cell.angle_beta   90.00
_cell.angle_gamma   90.00
#
_symmetry.space_group_name_H-M   'P 1'
#
loop_
_entity.id
_entity.type
_entity.pdbx_description
1 polymer ?
#
loop_
_entity_poly.entity_id
_entity_poly.type
_entity_poly.pdbx_seq_one_letter_code
_entity_poly.pdbx_strand_id
1 'polypeptide(L)'
;QNKLNSTGLFSSTNFTFTPRGSSEDCDTLDMEVSCVFDKPYDFYVEAYGKGKTSGKFGPEFIVGFTKRNAFRSGELLNIKLRGAYEWQTGHASEGSKSKFNSYEYGAEASLDIPRIVNPFRTPIRKRLIRLQQQMEQARREGRTFSPPKPKHRFYATPSTVLKASTNVINRADYFKRHVVSGELTYNWQPTATSTFSLSPFSLTYEYMQSRTERFEALADSMPYLRTSMADQFIPKSSFSYTYISPSTYRNPITWWTTVSEASNLISLGKLCFGTKWSEKGKTMFKNPYAQFFKVETNFTKLWTVGEKSTVAAHINAGVVWSYGNSSVAPYTEQFYVGGANSIRAFTARSIGPGRYRSKTRMMSYVEQTGDIKFLANLEYRPHLMGSLYGAVFLDAGNVWLLRGDPARP
;
A
#
# COMPACT_ATOMS: atom_id res chain seq x y z
N GLN A 1 -12.35 18.25 18.53
CA GLN A 1 -11.58 19.00 17.52
C GLN A 1 -10.85 18.06 16.56
N ASN A 2 -9.96 17.17 17.03
CA ASN A 2 -9.15 16.29 16.20
C ASN A 2 -9.98 15.41 15.22
N LYS A 3 -11.15 14.94 15.64
CA LYS A 3 -12.03 14.14 14.76
C LYS A 3 -12.67 14.95 13.64
N LEU A 4 -12.97 16.23 13.86
CA LEU A 4 -13.46 17.12 12.81
C LEU A 4 -12.34 17.47 11.84
N ASN A 5 -11.15 17.79 12.34
CA ASN A 5 -9.99 18.09 11.52
C ASN A 5 -9.56 16.87 10.67
N SER A 6 -9.66 15.65 11.22
CA SER A 6 -9.32 14.42 10.47
C SER A 6 -10.27 14.09 9.33
N THR A 7 -11.42 14.77 9.21
CA THR A 7 -12.33 14.59 8.06
C THR A 7 -11.82 15.26 6.78
N GLY A 8 -10.85 16.20 6.90
CA GLY A 8 -10.36 16.98 5.76
C GLY A 8 -11.37 17.92 5.13
N LEU A 9 -12.50 18.17 5.81
CA LEU A 9 -13.56 19.07 5.32
C LEU A 9 -13.34 20.53 5.71
N PHE A 10 -12.65 20.73 6.82
CA PHE A 10 -12.47 22.03 7.42
C PHE A 10 -11.01 22.43 7.41
N SER A 11 -10.72 23.66 6.98
CA SER A 11 -9.40 24.28 7.09
C SER A 11 -9.08 24.68 8.52
N SER A 12 -10.11 25.08 9.28
CA SER A 12 -9.99 25.36 10.71
C SER A 12 -11.26 25.03 11.46
N THR A 13 -11.09 24.58 12.70
CA THR A 13 -12.19 24.36 13.63
C THR A 13 -11.82 24.98 14.98
N ASN A 14 -12.69 25.83 15.50
CA ASN A 14 -12.51 26.45 16.80
C ASN A 14 -13.69 26.10 17.72
N PHE A 15 -13.37 25.84 18.97
CA PHE A 15 -14.34 25.51 20.01
C PHE A 15 -14.24 26.55 21.11
N THR A 16 -15.31 27.33 21.29
CA THR A 16 -15.40 28.31 22.35
C THR A 16 -16.44 27.84 23.37
N PHE A 17 -16.07 27.86 24.62
CA PHE A 17 -16.95 27.52 25.75
C PHE A 17 -17.24 28.75 26.54
N THR A 18 -18.53 29.08 26.71
CA THR A 18 -18.99 30.24 27.51
C THR A 18 -19.92 29.76 28.62
N PRO A 19 -19.76 30.21 29.89
CA PRO A 19 -20.71 29.87 30.93
C PRO A 19 -22.08 30.46 30.62
N ARG A 20 -23.14 29.69 30.86
CA ARG A 20 -24.53 30.09 30.62
C ARG A 20 -25.11 30.77 31.85
N GLY A 21 -24.54 31.84 32.29
CA GLY A 21 -25.01 32.61 33.45
C GLY A 21 -23.95 33.53 34.04
N SER A 22 -24.37 34.42 34.92
CA SER A 22 -23.49 35.42 35.53
C SER A 22 -22.90 35.01 36.88
N SER A 23 -23.07 33.77 37.33
CA SER A 23 -22.54 33.26 38.60
C SER A 23 -21.32 32.36 38.40
N GLU A 24 -20.37 32.43 39.32
CA GLU A 24 -19.15 31.56 39.32
C GLU A 24 -19.47 30.08 39.45
N ASP A 25 -20.66 29.69 39.90
CA ASP A 25 -21.16 28.30 40.08
C ASP A 25 -22.07 27.89 38.93
N CYS A 26 -21.68 28.12 37.70
CA CYS A 26 -22.50 27.73 36.53
C CYS A 26 -22.21 26.29 36.08
N ASP A 27 -23.15 25.37 36.31
CA ASP A 27 -23.06 23.94 35.91
C ASP A 27 -23.26 23.73 34.41
N THR A 28 -23.58 24.76 33.64
CA THR A 28 -23.88 24.64 32.20
C THR A 28 -22.98 25.53 31.37
N LEU A 29 -22.40 24.94 30.32
CA LEU A 29 -21.57 25.62 29.32
C LEU A 29 -22.23 25.62 27.97
N ASP A 30 -22.31 26.77 27.33
CA ASP A 30 -22.64 26.87 25.92
C ASP A 30 -21.35 26.62 25.11
N MET A 31 -21.44 25.74 24.14
CA MET A 31 -20.34 25.41 23.24
C MET A 31 -20.65 25.94 21.84
N GLU A 32 -19.85 26.90 21.40
CA GLU A 32 -19.86 27.38 20.02
C GLU A 32 -18.78 26.66 19.22
N VAL A 33 -19.16 26.12 18.08
CA VAL A 33 -18.23 25.45 17.15
C VAL A 33 -18.21 26.24 15.86
N SER A 34 -17.13 26.98 15.66
CA SER A 34 -16.86 27.73 14.44
C SER A 34 -16.02 26.90 13.49
N CYS A 35 -16.56 26.61 12.31
CA CYS A 35 -15.90 25.80 11.31
C CYS A 35 -15.75 26.58 10.00
N VAL A 36 -14.55 26.58 9.42
CA VAL A 36 -14.27 27.14 8.10
C VAL A 36 -14.06 25.98 7.15
N PHE A 37 -14.86 25.89 6.11
CA PHE A 37 -14.71 24.86 5.09
C PHE A 37 -13.41 25.05 4.32
N ASP A 38 -12.75 23.97 4.00
CA ASP A 38 -11.63 23.95 3.07
C ASP A 38 -12.14 24.04 1.63
N LYS A 39 -11.22 24.32 0.68
CA LYS A 39 -11.55 24.39 -0.74
C LYS A 39 -12.16 23.07 -1.20
N PRO A 40 -13.34 23.07 -1.88
CA PRO A 40 -14.01 21.84 -2.27
C PRO A 40 -13.26 21.06 -3.35
N TYR A 41 -12.43 21.74 -4.12
CA TYR A 41 -11.64 21.17 -5.20
C TYR A 41 -10.16 21.52 -5.03
N ASP A 42 -9.32 20.56 -5.35
CA ASP A 42 -7.88 20.74 -5.42
C ASP A 42 -7.37 20.09 -6.69
N PHE A 43 -6.50 20.78 -7.41
CA PHE A 43 -5.89 20.30 -8.64
C PHE A 43 -4.40 20.57 -8.58
N TYR A 44 -3.60 19.55 -8.90
CA TYR A 44 -2.17 19.66 -8.92
C TYR A 44 -1.55 18.96 -10.13
N VAL A 45 -0.43 19.50 -10.57
CA VAL A 45 0.42 18.92 -11.60
C VAL A 45 1.83 18.83 -11.07
N GLU A 46 2.42 17.65 -11.15
CA GLU A 46 3.79 17.40 -10.72
C GLU A 46 4.59 16.90 -11.91
N ALA A 47 5.81 17.39 -12.05
CA ALA A 47 6.75 16.95 -13.06
C ALA A 47 8.05 16.52 -12.41
N TYR A 48 8.53 15.32 -12.73
CA TYR A 48 9.74 14.73 -12.19
C TYR A 48 10.70 14.33 -13.29
N GLY A 49 12.00 14.53 -13.06
CA GLY A 49 13.06 13.84 -13.79
C GLY A 49 13.46 12.58 -13.03
N LYS A 50 13.28 11.41 -13.62
CA LYS A 50 13.67 10.12 -13.02
C LYS A 50 14.93 9.58 -13.66
N GLY A 51 15.95 9.34 -12.85
CA GLY A 51 17.14 8.58 -13.22
C GLY A 51 17.18 7.24 -12.51
N LYS A 52 17.47 6.17 -13.22
CA LYS A 52 17.69 4.83 -12.65
C LYS A 52 19.16 4.44 -12.78
N THR A 53 19.66 3.77 -11.78
CA THR A 53 21.03 3.21 -11.80
C THR A 53 21.28 2.20 -12.93
N SER A 54 20.20 1.72 -13.58
CA SER A 54 20.24 0.91 -14.79
C SER A 54 20.54 1.70 -16.08
N GLY A 55 20.88 2.99 -15.98
CA GLY A 55 21.14 3.86 -17.14
C GLY A 55 19.89 4.32 -17.88
N LYS A 56 18.74 4.27 -17.23
CA LYS A 56 17.49 4.82 -17.77
C LYS A 56 17.21 6.16 -17.13
N PHE A 57 16.82 7.13 -17.97
CA PHE A 57 16.43 8.47 -17.56
C PHE A 57 15.16 8.87 -18.29
N GLY A 58 14.33 9.69 -17.65
CA GLY A 58 13.14 10.21 -18.34
C GLY A 58 12.22 11.03 -17.44
N PRO A 59 11.27 11.76 -18.05
CA PRO A 59 10.26 12.53 -17.32
C PRO A 59 9.14 11.64 -16.79
N GLU A 60 8.56 12.08 -15.69
CA GLU A 60 7.28 11.59 -15.17
C GLU A 60 6.39 12.78 -14.88
N PHE A 61 5.15 12.69 -15.32
CA PHE A 61 4.11 13.67 -15.06
C PHE A 61 2.97 13.04 -14.28
N ILE A 62 2.50 13.75 -13.28
CA ILE A 62 1.36 13.36 -12.47
C ILE A 62 0.37 14.51 -12.48
N VAL A 63 -0.88 14.18 -12.78
CA VAL A 63 -2.01 15.12 -12.71
C VAL A 63 -2.99 14.54 -11.67
N GLY A 64 -3.29 15.32 -10.65
CA GLY A 64 -4.20 14.93 -9.60
C GLY A 64 -5.36 15.89 -9.44
N PHE A 65 -6.52 15.35 -9.17
CA PHE A 65 -7.74 16.05 -8.86
C PHE A 65 -8.35 15.48 -7.59
N THR A 66 -8.65 16.34 -6.64
CA THR A 66 -9.28 15.99 -5.37
C THR A 66 -10.59 16.75 -5.23
N LYS A 67 -11.67 16.03 -4.92
CA LYS A 67 -12.96 16.62 -4.56
C LYS A 67 -13.31 16.26 -3.13
N ARG A 68 -13.37 17.26 -2.26
CA ARG A 68 -13.81 17.10 -0.87
C ARG A 68 -15.32 17.12 -0.80
N ASN A 69 -15.89 16.33 0.11
CA ASN A 69 -17.33 16.19 0.31
C ASN A 69 -18.06 15.78 -0.97
N ALA A 70 -17.53 14.80 -1.68
CA ALA A 70 -17.94 14.41 -3.03
C ALA A 70 -19.44 14.08 -3.13
N PHE A 71 -20.01 13.43 -2.11
CA PHE A 71 -21.40 12.98 -2.03
C PHE A 71 -22.15 13.57 -0.83
N ARG A 72 -21.68 14.69 -0.26
CA ARG A 72 -22.29 15.42 0.86
C ARG A 72 -22.27 14.69 2.21
N SER A 73 -21.41 13.69 2.38
CA SER A 73 -21.27 12.95 3.65
C SER A 73 -19.81 12.88 4.11
N GLY A 74 -18.96 13.80 3.64
CA GLY A 74 -17.57 13.92 4.02
C GLY A 74 -16.61 13.05 3.21
N GLU A 75 -17.08 12.49 2.10
CA GLU A 75 -16.23 11.63 1.25
C GLU A 75 -15.19 12.46 0.50
N LEU A 76 -13.98 11.90 0.38
CA LEU A 76 -12.88 12.46 -0.39
C LEU A 76 -12.69 11.63 -1.65
N LEU A 77 -12.92 12.22 -2.81
CA LEU A 77 -12.67 11.61 -4.11
C LEU A 77 -11.34 12.14 -4.66
N ASN A 78 -10.39 11.22 -4.89
CA ASN A 78 -9.14 11.52 -5.55
C ASN A 78 -9.07 10.80 -6.90
N ILE A 79 -8.67 11.52 -7.93
CA ILE A 79 -8.37 10.98 -9.25
C ILE A 79 -6.95 11.38 -9.59
N LYS A 80 -6.12 10.42 -9.99
CA LYS A 80 -4.71 10.62 -10.31
C LYS A 80 -4.39 9.98 -11.64
N LEU A 81 -3.82 10.75 -12.54
CA LEU A 81 -3.28 10.30 -13.82
C LEU A 81 -1.75 10.39 -13.74
N ARG A 82 -1.08 9.37 -14.24
CA ARG A 82 0.38 9.29 -14.25
C ARG A 82 0.84 8.88 -15.63
N GLY A 83 1.88 9.55 -16.12
CA GLY A 83 2.59 9.17 -17.34
C GLY A 83 4.10 9.29 -17.12
N ALA A 84 4.84 8.25 -17.47
CA ALA A 84 6.29 8.25 -17.41
C ALA A 84 6.88 7.73 -18.73
N TYR A 85 7.95 8.33 -19.15
CA TYR A 85 8.69 7.92 -20.32
C TYR A 85 10.16 7.75 -19.94
N GLU A 86 10.78 6.66 -20.36
CA GLU A 86 12.17 6.35 -20.03
C GLU A 86 12.93 6.03 -21.32
N TRP A 87 13.99 6.74 -21.58
CA TRP A 87 14.99 6.38 -22.60
C TRP A 87 16.24 5.81 -21.95
N GLN A 88 16.91 4.96 -22.64
CA GLN A 88 18.18 4.38 -22.19
C GLN A 88 19.34 5.26 -22.64
N THR A 89 20.11 5.76 -21.69
CA THR A 89 21.38 6.44 -21.93
C THR A 89 22.50 5.38 -21.83
N GLY A 90 23.18 5.10 -22.91
CA GLY A 90 24.28 4.15 -22.97
C GLY A 90 24.46 3.54 -24.36
N HIS A 91 25.64 2.97 -24.65
CA HIS A 91 25.93 2.36 -25.94
C HIS A 91 24.98 1.20 -26.18
N ALA A 92 24.20 1.30 -27.27
CA ALA A 92 23.46 0.15 -27.78
C ALA A 92 24.48 -0.95 -28.10
N SER A 93 24.22 -2.16 -27.61
CA SER A 93 24.94 -3.36 -28.07
C SER A 93 24.82 -3.42 -29.60
N GLU A 94 25.94 -3.62 -30.29
CA GLU A 94 25.98 -3.74 -31.75
C GLU A 94 24.89 -4.68 -32.25
N GLY A 95 24.04 -4.17 -33.15
CA GLY A 95 22.97 -4.91 -33.80
C GLY A 95 21.53 -4.50 -33.44
N SER A 96 21.29 -3.66 -32.44
CA SER A 96 19.91 -3.18 -32.14
C SER A 96 19.69 -1.79 -32.72
N LYS A 97 18.89 -1.73 -33.79
CA LYS A 97 18.42 -0.46 -34.39
C LYS A 97 17.33 0.24 -33.57
N SER A 98 16.92 -0.31 -32.44
CA SER A 98 15.81 0.18 -31.63
C SER A 98 16.33 1.04 -30.48
N LYS A 99 15.98 2.31 -30.46
CA LYS A 99 16.08 3.16 -29.27
C LYS A 99 15.12 2.57 -28.23
N PHE A 100 15.64 1.91 -27.20
CA PHE A 100 14.86 1.21 -26.16
C PHE A 100 14.07 2.20 -25.30
N ASN A 101 12.97 2.67 -25.82
CA ASN A 101 12.09 3.58 -25.10
C ASN A 101 11.03 2.78 -24.36
N SER A 102 11.04 2.90 -23.04
CA SER A 102 9.99 2.34 -22.19
C SER A 102 9.04 3.45 -21.79
N TYR A 103 7.76 3.12 -21.66
CA TYR A 103 6.79 4.06 -21.11
C TYR A 103 5.84 3.36 -20.15
N GLU A 104 5.33 4.14 -19.23
CA GLU A 104 4.37 3.69 -18.24
C GLU A 104 3.30 4.77 -18.08
N TYR A 105 2.04 4.37 -18.14
CA TYR A 105 0.94 5.28 -17.86
C TYR A 105 -0.15 4.57 -17.06
N GLY A 106 -0.83 5.32 -16.22
CA GLY A 106 -1.87 4.78 -15.37
C GLY A 106 -2.85 5.82 -14.90
N ALA A 107 -3.98 5.32 -14.47
CA ALA A 107 -5.03 6.09 -13.82
C ALA A 107 -5.40 5.41 -12.49
N GLU A 108 -5.64 6.21 -11.47
CA GLU A 108 -6.08 5.77 -10.17
C GLU A 108 -7.25 6.64 -9.73
N ALA A 109 -8.31 6.02 -9.24
CA ALA A 109 -9.42 6.69 -8.59
C ALA A 109 -9.58 6.09 -7.19
N SER A 110 -9.66 6.93 -6.18
CA SER A 110 -9.92 6.51 -4.80
C SER A 110 -11.01 7.34 -4.16
N LEU A 111 -11.90 6.67 -3.44
CA LEU A 111 -12.95 7.25 -2.65
C LEU A 111 -12.71 6.89 -1.18
N ASP A 112 -12.37 7.89 -0.38
CA ASP A 112 -12.22 7.75 1.06
C ASP A 112 -13.50 8.22 1.76
N ILE A 113 -14.12 7.31 2.51
CA ILE A 113 -15.35 7.53 3.25
C ILE A 113 -15.00 7.57 4.74
N PRO A 114 -15.17 8.70 5.47
CA PRO A 114 -14.74 8.87 6.86
C PRO A 114 -15.62 8.10 7.87
N ARG A 115 -15.88 6.84 7.58
CA ARG A 115 -16.62 5.88 8.42
C ARG A 115 -16.41 4.46 7.92
N ILE A 116 -16.61 3.48 8.77
CA ILE A 116 -16.69 2.08 8.34
C ILE A 116 -18.04 1.85 7.66
N VAL A 117 -18.00 1.56 6.37
CA VAL A 117 -19.16 1.16 5.57
C VAL A 117 -19.33 -0.35 5.67
N ASN A 118 -20.38 -0.78 6.35
CA ASN A 118 -20.72 -2.20 6.43
C ASN A 118 -22.00 -2.44 5.59
N PRO A 119 -21.89 -3.16 4.46
CA PRO A 119 -23.05 -3.41 3.59
C PRO A 119 -24.15 -4.23 4.25
N PHE A 120 -23.81 -5.00 5.29
CA PHE A 120 -24.76 -5.83 6.04
C PHE A 120 -25.39 -5.12 7.24
N ARG A 121 -25.00 -3.88 7.52
CA ARG A 121 -25.53 -3.12 8.66
C ARG A 121 -26.70 -2.24 8.24
N THR A 122 -27.68 -2.12 9.14
CA THR A 122 -28.82 -1.22 8.93
C THR A 122 -28.35 0.19 8.54
N PRO A 123 -28.86 0.78 7.45
CA PRO A 123 -28.50 2.12 7.00
C PRO A 123 -28.58 3.14 8.14
N ILE A 124 -27.61 4.06 8.20
CA ILE A 124 -27.52 5.10 9.25
C ILE A 124 -28.85 5.87 9.38
N ARG A 125 -29.50 6.16 8.26
CA ARG A 125 -30.82 6.84 8.24
C ARG A 125 -31.87 6.09 9.06
N LYS A 126 -32.01 4.76 8.91
CA LYS A 126 -32.93 3.94 9.69
C LYS A 126 -32.56 3.92 11.16
N ARG A 127 -31.29 3.97 11.49
CA ARG A 127 -30.83 4.03 12.89
C ARG A 127 -31.16 5.40 13.52
N LEU A 128 -30.94 6.49 12.80
CA LEU A 128 -31.31 7.85 13.28
C LEU A 128 -32.82 7.97 13.51
N ILE A 129 -33.63 7.47 12.58
CA ILE A 129 -35.09 7.47 12.74
C ILE A 129 -35.52 6.68 14.00
N ARG A 130 -34.90 5.50 14.24
CA ARG A 130 -35.17 4.73 15.47
C ARG A 130 -34.75 5.48 16.72
N LEU A 131 -33.60 6.16 16.72
CA LEU A 131 -33.18 6.96 17.85
C LEU A 131 -34.11 8.15 18.11
N GLN A 132 -34.58 8.85 17.08
CA GLN A 132 -35.57 9.91 17.20
C GLN A 132 -36.85 9.38 17.79
N GLN A 133 -37.38 8.27 17.29
CA GLN A 133 -38.59 7.62 17.84
C GLN A 133 -38.43 7.24 19.31
N GLN A 134 -37.28 6.69 19.70
CA GLN A 134 -36.97 6.35 21.10
C GLN A 134 -36.85 7.62 21.99
N MET A 135 -36.30 8.71 21.47
CA MET A 135 -36.26 10.00 22.17
C MET A 135 -37.64 10.56 22.39
N GLU A 136 -38.50 10.57 21.36
CA GLU A 136 -39.89 11.05 21.46
C GLU A 136 -40.72 10.20 22.39
N GLN A 137 -40.52 8.88 22.36
CA GLN A 137 -41.20 7.97 23.27
C GLN A 137 -40.79 8.21 24.73
N ALA A 138 -39.46 8.31 25.00
CA ALA A 138 -38.93 8.62 26.33
C ALA A 138 -39.48 9.97 26.85
N ARG A 139 -39.58 10.99 25.97
CA ARG A 139 -40.13 12.29 26.31
C ARG A 139 -41.63 12.21 26.68
N ARG A 140 -42.40 11.40 25.95
CA ARG A 140 -43.85 11.16 26.27
C ARG A 140 -44.03 10.44 27.58
N GLU A 141 -43.09 9.53 27.91
CA GLU A 141 -43.14 8.73 29.15
C GLU A 141 -42.49 9.45 30.35
N GLY A 142 -42.02 10.70 30.19
CA GLY A 142 -41.33 11.48 31.24
C GLY A 142 -39.98 10.91 31.66
N ARG A 143 -39.36 10.01 30.87
CA ARG A 143 -38.07 9.40 31.14
C ARG A 143 -36.96 10.19 30.49
N THR A 144 -35.81 10.27 31.18
CA THR A 144 -34.57 10.81 30.60
C THR A 144 -34.01 9.84 29.55
N PHE A 145 -33.93 10.28 28.29
CA PHE A 145 -33.33 9.50 27.22
C PHE A 145 -31.80 9.55 27.34
N SER A 146 -31.19 8.41 27.57
CA SER A 146 -29.71 8.27 27.50
C SER A 146 -29.35 7.61 26.15
N PRO A 147 -28.71 8.32 25.24
CA PRO A 147 -28.28 7.71 23.98
C PRO A 147 -27.32 6.55 24.23
N PRO A 148 -27.43 5.45 23.49
CA PRO A 148 -26.53 4.31 23.67
C PRO A 148 -25.09 4.74 23.46
N LYS A 149 -24.23 4.51 24.45
CA LYS A 149 -22.80 4.83 24.38
C LYS A 149 -22.20 4.10 23.18
N PRO A 150 -21.36 4.78 22.36
CA PRO A 150 -20.69 4.12 21.25
C PRO A 150 -19.82 2.96 21.78
N LYS A 151 -20.05 1.75 21.26
CA LYS A 151 -19.39 0.53 21.72
C LYS A 151 -17.85 0.54 21.51
N HIS A 152 -17.38 1.35 20.56
CA HIS A 152 -15.96 1.48 20.22
C HIS A 152 -15.57 2.94 20.11
N ARG A 153 -14.56 3.34 20.88
CA ARG A 153 -13.95 4.67 20.81
C ARG A 153 -12.66 4.52 20.01
N PHE A 154 -12.67 4.95 18.77
CA PHE A 154 -11.45 5.07 17.98
C PHE A 154 -10.73 6.40 18.32
N TYR A 155 -9.42 6.38 18.31
CA TYR A 155 -8.60 7.58 18.51
C TYR A 155 -8.81 8.57 17.35
N ALA A 156 -8.72 8.08 16.10
CA ALA A 156 -9.06 8.84 14.90
C ALA A 156 -10.35 8.32 14.26
N THR A 157 -10.91 9.10 13.36
CA THR A 157 -12.09 8.69 12.57
C THR A 157 -11.72 7.51 11.68
N PRO A 158 -12.40 6.37 11.81
CA PRO A 158 -12.12 5.24 10.93
C PRO A 158 -12.58 5.55 9.52
N SER A 159 -11.95 4.97 8.51
CA SER A 159 -12.30 5.18 7.12
C SER A 159 -12.50 3.88 6.35
N THR A 160 -13.23 4.00 5.25
CA THR A 160 -13.39 2.98 4.22
C THR A 160 -12.89 3.55 2.92
N VAL A 161 -11.91 2.92 2.32
CA VAL A 161 -11.30 3.35 1.06
C VAL A 161 -11.70 2.36 -0.04
N LEU A 162 -12.31 2.89 -1.09
CA LEU A 162 -12.52 2.18 -2.36
C LEU A 162 -11.50 2.71 -3.35
N LYS A 163 -10.69 1.84 -3.91
CA LYS A 163 -9.64 2.21 -4.87
C LYS A 163 -9.79 1.38 -6.13
N ALA A 164 -9.70 2.02 -7.27
CA ALA A 164 -9.60 1.38 -8.57
C ALA A 164 -8.40 1.97 -9.32
N SER A 165 -7.60 1.13 -9.95
CA SER A 165 -6.45 1.60 -10.74
C SER A 165 -6.24 0.76 -11.98
N THR A 166 -5.67 1.40 -12.99
CA THR A 166 -5.15 0.74 -14.18
C THR A 166 -3.76 1.26 -14.48
N ASN A 167 -2.85 0.38 -14.82
CA ASN A 167 -1.49 0.72 -15.17
C ASN A 167 -1.04 -0.08 -16.39
N VAL A 168 -0.42 0.60 -17.34
CA VAL A 168 0.15 0.02 -18.55
C VAL A 168 1.65 0.21 -18.51
N ILE A 169 2.39 -0.88 -18.55
CA ILE A 169 3.84 -0.90 -18.51
C ILE A 169 4.33 -1.45 -19.84
N ASN A 170 4.96 -0.61 -20.64
CA ASN A 170 5.64 -1.01 -21.85
C ASN A 170 7.16 -1.06 -21.59
N ARG A 171 7.74 -2.23 -21.75
CA ARG A 171 9.20 -2.44 -21.77
C ARG A 171 9.59 -2.73 -23.20
N ALA A 172 10.17 -1.74 -23.85
CA ALA A 172 10.58 -1.84 -25.25
C ALA A 172 11.40 -3.12 -25.47
N ASP A 173 11.17 -3.80 -26.59
CA ASP A 173 11.76 -5.07 -27.00
C ASP A 173 11.47 -6.30 -26.11
N TYR A 174 10.62 -6.18 -25.09
CA TYR A 174 10.27 -7.31 -24.25
C TYR A 174 8.76 -7.56 -24.20
N PHE A 175 8.00 -6.64 -23.56
CA PHE A 175 6.58 -6.87 -23.35
C PHE A 175 5.80 -5.58 -23.12
N LYS A 176 4.49 -5.66 -23.35
CA LYS A 176 3.52 -4.68 -22.89
C LYS A 176 2.52 -5.37 -21.97
N ARG A 177 2.46 -4.91 -20.72
CA ARG A 177 1.65 -5.49 -19.65
C ARG A 177 0.64 -4.49 -19.14
N HIS A 178 -0.57 -4.96 -18.91
CA HIS A 178 -1.62 -4.21 -18.23
C HIS A 178 -1.87 -4.80 -16.85
N VAL A 179 -2.07 -3.91 -15.89
CA VAL A 179 -2.48 -4.26 -14.53
C VAL A 179 -3.73 -3.45 -14.21
N VAL A 180 -4.81 -4.13 -13.90
CA VAL A 180 -6.07 -3.51 -13.46
C VAL A 180 -6.35 -4.01 -12.07
N SER A 181 -6.64 -3.10 -11.13
CA SER A 181 -6.94 -3.49 -9.76
C SER A 181 -8.11 -2.73 -9.17
N GLY A 182 -8.81 -3.41 -8.26
CA GLY A 182 -9.85 -2.84 -7.42
C GLY A 182 -9.68 -3.31 -5.99
N GLU A 183 -9.80 -2.42 -5.02
CA GLU A 183 -9.56 -2.70 -3.62
C GLU A 183 -10.59 -2.01 -2.73
N LEU A 184 -11.02 -2.73 -1.69
CA LEU A 184 -11.81 -2.22 -0.58
C LEU A 184 -10.96 -2.34 0.69
N THR A 185 -10.69 -1.23 1.37
CA THR A 185 -9.87 -1.20 2.58
C THR A 185 -10.60 -0.50 3.72
N TYR A 186 -10.56 -1.08 4.90
CA TYR A 186 -11.02 -0.50 6.16
C TYR A 186 -9.83 -0.11 7.02
N ASN A 187 -9.75 1.16 7.40
CA ASN A 187 -8.72 1.68 8.28
C ASN A 187 -9.33 2.14 9.60
N TRP A 188 -8.70 1.78 10.71
CA TRP A 188 -9.10 2.26 12.03
C TRP A 188 -7.90 2.38 12.95
N GLN A 189 -7.98 3.33 13.86
CA GLN A 189 -6.94 3.66 14.82
C GLN A 189 -7.55 3.63 16.23
N PRO A 190 -7.41 2.53 16.98
CA PRO A 190 -7.97 2.44 18.34
C PRO A 190 -7.20 3.27 19.36
N THR A 191 -5.88 3.43 19.18
CA THR A 191 -5.00 4.20 20.06
C THR A 191 -4.16 5.19 19.25
N ALA A 192 -3.50 6.13 19.94
CA ALA A 192 -2.61 7.10 19.29
C ALA A 192 -1.43 6.44 18.56
N THR A 193 -1.05 5.23 18.95
CA THR A 193 0.15 4.53 18.48
C THR A 193 -0.12 3.39 17.53
N SER A 194 -1.35 2.89 17.49
CA SER A 194 -1.68 1.65 16.76
C SER A 194 -2.71 1.91 15.68
N THR A 195 -2.38 1.56 14.45
CA THR A 195 -3.26 1.64 13.28
C THR A 195 -3.45 0.24 12.70
N PHE A 196 -4.68 -0.08 12.34
CA PHE A 196 -5.05 -1.30 11.66
C PHE A 196 -5.63 -1.00 10.29
N SER A 197 -5.31 -1.84 9.33
CA SER A 197 -5.87 -1.79 7.99
C SER A 197 -6.30 -3.21 7.58
N LEU A 198 -7.52 -3.36 7.14
CA LEU A 198 -8.07 -4.62 6.65
C LEU A 198 -8.59 -4.41 5.23
N SER A 199 -7.99 -5.09 4.27
CA SER A 199 -8.50 -5.18 2.90
C SER A 199 -9.13 -6.56 2.71
N PRO A 200 -10.45 -6.72 2.96
CA PRO A 200 -11.10 -8.01 2.83
C PRO A 200 -11.18 -8.48 1.39
N PHE A 201 -11.09 -7.55 0.45
CA PHE A 201 -11.15 -7.83 -0.96
C PHE A 201 -10.28 -6.86 -1.75
N SER A 202 -9.30 -7.40 -2.44
CA SER A 202 -8.47 -6.73 -3.45
C SER A 202 -8.38 -7.67 -4.65
N LEU A 203 -8.78 -7.22 -5.82
CA LEU A 203 -8.68 -7.99 -7.05
C LEU A 203 -7.70 -7.30 -7.97
N THR A 204 -6.64 -7.99 -8.34
CA THR A 204 -5.72 -7.55 -9.39
C THR A 204 -5.79 -8.51 -10.56
N TYR A 205 -5.94 -7.97 -11.74
CA TYR A 205 -5.84 -8.71 -12.99
C TYR A 205 -4.64 -8.22 -13.78
N GLU A 206 -3.74 -9.12 -14.06
CA GLU A 206 -2.52 -8.87 -14.80
C GLU A 206 -2.56 -9.63 -16.11
N TYR A 207 -2.32 -8.95 -17.22
CA TYR A 207 -2.25 -9.60 -18.51
C TYR A 207 -1.23 -8.94 -19.45
N MET A 208 -0.62 -9.78 -20.28
CA MET A 208 0.32 -9.36 -21.31
C MET A 208 -0.41 -9.07 -22.61
N GLN A 209 -0.43 -7.80 -23.02
CA GLN A 209 -1.03 -7.39 -24.29
C GLN A 209 -0.18 -7.81 -25.48
N SER A 210 1.14 -7.73 -25.36
CA SER A 210 2.08 -8.16 -26.38
C SER A 210 3.35 -8.71 -25.75
N ARG A 211 3.93 -9.71 -26.42
CA ARG A 211 5.21 -10.33 -26.09
C ARG A 211 6.06 -10.31 -27.35
N THR A 212 7.33 -10.01 -27.22
CA THR A 212 8.28 -10.06 -28.35
C THR A 212 8.93 -11.43 -28.44
N GLU A 213 9.47 -11.78 -29.58
CA GLU A 213 10.24 -13.03 -29.76
C GLU A 213 11.42 -13.12 -28.75
N ARG A 214 12.03 -11.99 -28.44
CA ARG A 214 13.10 -11.91 -27.47
C ARG A 214 12.64 -12.24 -26.04
N PHE A 215 11.44 -11.80 -25.66
CA PHE A 215 10.84 -12.15 -24.36
C PHE A 215 10.45 -13.64 -24.33
N GLU A 216 9.88 -14.18 -25.40
CA GLU A 216 9.51 -15.60 -25.48
C GLU A 216 10.75 -16.50 -25.41
N ALA A 217 11.83 -16.19 -26.15
CA ALA A 217 13.08 -16.92 -26.07
C ALA A 217 13.68 -16.93 -24.65
N LEU A 218 13.54 -15.80 -23.93
CA LEU A 218 13.96 -15.72 -22.55
C LEU A 218 13.05 -16.54 -21.63
N ALA A 219 11.75 -16.45 -21.79
CA ALA A 219 10.76 -17.21 -21.02
C ALA A 219 10.89 -18.71 -21.22
N ASP A 220 11.32 -19.16 -22.41
CA ASP A 220 11.61 -20.55 -22.71
C ASP A 220 12.89 -21.03 -22.01
N SER A 221 13.88 -20.17 -21.90
CA SER A 221 15.11 -20.46 -21.13
C SER A 221 14.91 -20.44 -19.60
N MET A 222 13.83 -19.78 -19.13
CA MET A 222 13.54 -19.58 -17.72
C MET A 222 12.06 -19.89 -17.40
N PRO A 223 11.68 -21.15 -17.18
CA PRO A 223 10.28 -21.56 -16.94
C PRO A 223 9.60 -20.80 -15.79
N TYR A 224 10.33 -20.42 -14.75
CA TYR A 224 9.78 -19.64 -13.63
C TYR A 224 9.29 -18.26 -14.08
N LEU A 225 10.00 -17.61 -15.01
CA LEU A 225 9.63 -16.32 -15.56
C LEU A 225 8.29 -16.41 -16.29
N ARG A 226 8.15 -17.42 -17.12
CA ARG A 226 6.91 -17.72 -17.84
C ARG A 226 5.72 -17.90 -16.87
N THR A 227 5.96 -18.61 -15.77
CA THR A 227 4.92 -18.86 -14.74
C THR A 227 4.62 -17.60 -13.92
N SER A 228 5.64 -16.85 -13.49
CA SER A 228 5.45 -15.69 -12.61
C SER A 228 4.88 -14.47 -13.34
N MET A 229 5.06 -14.39 -14.65
CA MET A 229 4.54 -13.31 -15.50
C MET A 229 3.35 -13.77 -16.38
N ALA A 230 2.76 -14.91 -16.10
CA ALA A 230 1.56 -15.38 -16.79
C ALA A 230 0.36 -14.46 -16.50
N ASP A 231 -0.57 -14.42 -17.44
CA ASP A 231 -1.84 -13.73 -17.27
C ASP A 231 -2.63 -14.39 -16.14
N GLN A 232 -3.00 -13.63 -15.11
CA GLN A 232 -3.64 -14.20 -13.94
C GLN A 232 -4.47 -13.22 -13.14
N PHE A 233 -5.44 -13.76 -12.43
CA PHE A 233 -6.13 -13.05 -11.37
C PHE A 233 -5.42 -13.25 -10.03
N ILE A 234 -5.38 -12.18 -9.24
CA ILE A 234 -4.84 -12.20 -7.87
C ILE A 234 -5.91 -11.64 -6.93
N PRO A 235 -6.94 -12.44 -6.58
CA PRO A 235 -7.88 -12.06 -5.54
C PRO A 235 -7.19 -12.24 -4.20
N LYS A 236 -7.00 -11.13 -3.48
CA LYS A 236 -6.21 -11.06 -2.26
C LYS A 236 -7.02 -10.45 -1.12
N SER A 237 -6.83 -10.98 0.08
CA SER A 237 -7.22 -10.34 1.33
C SER A 237 -5.97 -10.03 2.12
N SER A 238 -5.93 -8.88 2.79
CA SER A 238 -4.77 -8.49 3.59
C SER A 238 -5.18 -7.81 4.89
N PHE A 239 -4.35 -8.01 5.90
CA PHE A 239 -4.44 -7.35 7.19
C PHE A 239 -3.09 -6.75 7.53
N SER A 240 -3.08 -5.46 7.87
CA SER A 240 -1.88 -4.74 8.27
C SER A 240 -2.04 -4.14 9.66
N TYR A 241 -1.00 -4.28 10.44
CA TYR A 241 -0.83 -3.62 11.72
C TYR A 241 0.35 -2.68 11.65
N THR A 242 0.17 -1.45 12.12
CA THR A 242 1.24 -0.45 12.23
C THR A 242 1.28 0.12 13.64
N TYR A 243 2.45 0.08 14.24
CA TYR A 243 2.76 0.71 15.51
C TYR A 243 3.76 1.83 15.29
N ILE A 244 3.45 3.01 15.81
CA ILE A 244 4.34 4.16 15.84
C ILE A 244 4.40 4.64 17.29
N SER A 245 5.58 4.67 17.88
CA SER A 245 5.75 5.15 19.25
C SER A 245 5.34 6.63 19.35
N PRO A 246 4.92 7.09 20.54
CA PRO A 246 4.59 8.50 20.76
C PRO A 246 5.76 9.42 20.37
N SER A 247 5.45 10.61 19.85
CA SER A 247 6.45 11.64 19.47
C SER A 247 7.31 12.12 20.64
N THR A 248 6.85 11.93 21.88
CA THR A 248 7.58 12.26 23.11
C THR A 248 8.69 11.25 23.44
N TYR A 249 8.74 10.09 22.78
CA TYR A 249 9.77 9.10 23.04
C TYR A 249 11.11 9.56 22.45
N ARG A 250 12.15 9.58 23.28
CA ARG A 250 13.52 9.89 22.86
C ARG A 250 14.05 8.89 21.81
N ASN A 251 13.64 7.63 21.90
CA ASN A 251 14.07 6.53 21.03
C ASN A 251 12.88 5.92 20.29
N PRO A 252 12.33 6.56 19.25
CA PRO A 252 11.11 6.13 18.60
C PRO A 252 11.28 4.78 17.89
N ILE A 253 10.17 4.04 17.87
CA ILE A 253 10.02 2.76 17.20
C ILE A 253 8.89 2.90 16.18
N THR A 254 9.12 2.38 14.99
CA THR A 254 8.07 2.14 14.00
C THR A 254 8.10 0.68 13.61
N TRP A 255 6.96 0.03 13.69
CA TRP A 255 6.81 -1.37 13.30
C TRP A 255 5.52 -1.54 12.50
N TRP A 256 5.62 -2.18 11.34
CA TRP A 256 4.45 -2.64 10.65
C TRP A 256 4.60 -4.09 10.20
N THR A 257 3.50 -4.78 10.16
CA THR A 257 3.40 -6.16 9.67
C THR A 257 2.16 -6.29 8.82
N THR A 258 2.32 -6.87 7.64
CA THR A 258 1.23 -7.18 6.74
C THR A 258 1.17 -8.68 6.50
N VAL A 259 -0.01 -9.23 6.69
CA VAL A 259 -0.36 -10.61 6.35
C VAL A 259 -1.33 -10.57 5.19
N SER A 260 -1.04 -11.31 4.14
CA SER A 260 -1.89 -11.40 2.96
C SER A 260 -2.12 -12.84 2.56
N GLU A 261 -3.32 -13.13 2.11
CA GLU A 261 -3.65 -14.38 1.45
C GLU A 261 -4.24 -14.11 0.08
N ALA A 262 -4.03 -15.02 -0.86
CA ALA A 262 -4.61 -14.92 -2.18
C ALA A 262 -5.39 -16.18 -2.54
N SER A 263 -6.65 -15.97 -2.94
CA SER A 263 -7.55 -16.98 -3.51
C SER A 263 -7.92 -18.18 -2.61
N ASN A 264 -7.62 -18.14 -1.31
CA ASN A 264 -8.02 -19.21 -0.40
C ASN A 264 -9.52 -19.30 -0.25
N LEU A 265 -10.21 -18.16 -0.11
CA LEU A 265 -11.66 -18.10 -0.04
C LEU A 265 -12.32 -18.63 -1.32
N ILE A 266 -11.75 -18.34 -2.49
CA ILE A 266 -12.23 -18.86 -3.77
C ILE A 266 -12.00 -20.36 -3.88
N SER A 267 -10.81 -20.83 -3.48
CA SER A 267 -10.48 -22.25 -3.46
C SER A 267 -11.34 -23.02 -2.48
N LEU A 268 -11.67 -22.43 -1.32
CA LEU A 268 -12.61 -22.99 -0.35
C LEU A 268 -14.02 -23.10 -0.94
N GLY A 269 -14.49 -22.04 -1.61
CA GLY A 269 -15.77 -22.08 -2.33
C GLY A 269 -15.80 -23.20 -3.38
N LYS A 270 -14.76 -23.32 -4.20
CA LYS A 270 -14.66 -24.40 -5.20
C LYS A 270 -14.60 -25.80 -4.58
N LEU A 271 -14.01 -25.96 -3.40
CA LEU A 271 -14.01 -27.22 -2.65
C LEU A 271 -15.46 -27.64 -2.31
N CYS A 272 -16.33 -26.72 -1.94
CA CYS A 272 -17.75 -26.99 -1.71
C CYS A 272 -18.48 -27.49 -2.96
N PHE A 273 -17.95 -27.19 -4.15
CA PHE A 273 -18.47 -27.69 -5.44
C PHE A 273 -17.72 -28.92 -5.98
N GLY A 274 -16.96 -29.64 -5.13
CA GLY A 274 -16.33 -30.90 -5.45
C GLY A 274 -14.91 -30.83 -6.05
N THR A 275 -14.32 -29.64 -6.16
CA THR A 275 -12.94 -29.48 -6.66
C THR A 275 -11.95 -29.79 -5.54
N LYS A 276 -10.89 -30.57 -5.78
CA LYS A 276 -9.87 -30.87 -4.76
C LYS A 276 -9.01 -29.65 -4.47
N TRP A 277 -8.58 -29.48 -3.21
CA TRP A 277 -7.70 -28.36 -2.81
C TRP A 277 -6.37 -28.36 -3.55
N SER A 278 -5.77 -29.54 -3.75
CA SER A 278 -4.49 -29.75 -4.43
C SER A 278 -4.56 -29.72 -5.95
N GLU A 279 -5.75 -29.65 -6.53
CA GLU A 279 -5.92 -29.61 -7.98
C GLU A 279 -5.33 -28.33 -8.54
N LYS A 280 -4.52 -28.44 -9.60
CA LYS A 280 -3.90 -27.34 -10.32
C LYS A 280 -4.71 -26.95 -11.55
N GLY A 281 -4.44 -25.77 -12.10
CA GLY A 281 -5.11 -25.27 -13.30
C GLY A 281 -6.53 -24.75 -13.07
N LYS A 282 -6.89 -24.46 -11.83
CA LYS A 282 -8.18 -23.81 -11.52
C LYS A 282 -8.21 -22.40 -12.12
N THR A 283 -9.33 -22.07 -12.74
CA THR A 283 -9.51 -20.76 -13.39
C THR A 283 -10.64 -19.95 -12.75
N MET A 284 -10.54 -18.63 -12.87
CA MET A 284 -11.60 -17.67 -12.63
C MET A 284 -11.77 -16.85 -13.91
N PHE A 285 -12.99 -16.77 -14.46
CA PHE A 285 -13.26 -16.15 -15.76
C PHE A 285 -12.34 -16.64 -16.89
N LYS A 286 -12.08 -17.96 -16.94
CA LYS A 286 -11.21 -18.65 -17.91
C LYS A 286 -9.70 -18.37 -17.75
N ASN A 287 -9.28 -17.53 -16.81
CA ASN A 287 -7.86 -17.26 -16.52
C ASN A 287 -7.44 -17.90 -15.20
N PRO A 288 -6.19 -18.39 -15.09
CA PRO A 288 -5.68 -18.93 -13.84
C PRO A 288 -5.66 -17.86 -12.75
N TYR A 289 -5.79 -18.27 -11.50
CA TYR A 289 -5.64 -17.40 -10.36
C TYR A 289 -4.47 -17.80 -9.47
N ALA A 290 -3.78 -16.82 -8.95
CA ALA A 290 -2.68 -17.04 -8.03
C ALA A 290 -3.19 -17.48 -6.65
N GLN A 291 -2.48 -18.44 -6.03
CA GLN A 291 -2.78 -18.91 -4.68
C GLN A 291 -1.50 -18.91 -3.83
N PHE A 292 -1.48 -18.06 -2.82
CA PHE A 292 -0.32 -17.90 -1.93
C PHE A 292 -0.72 -17.33 -0.57
N PHE A 293 0.19 -17.47 0.39
CA PHE A 293 0.19 -16.78 1.68
C PHE A 293 1.46 -15.96 1.80
N LYS A 294 1.36 -14.71 2.22
CA LYS A 294 2.47 -13.77 2.32
C LYS A 294 2.47 -13.04 3.65
N VAL A 295 3.61 -12.99 4.29
CA VAL A 295 3.85 -12.17 5.48
C VAL A 295 5.05 -11.28 5.20
N GLU A 296 4.93 -10.01 5.54
CA GLU A 296 6.03 -9.07 5.49
C GLU A 296 6.01 -8.21 6.75
N THR A 297 7.15 -8.02 7.37
CA THR A 297 7.33 -7.18 8.55
C THR A 297 8.48 -6.20 8.36
N ASN A 298 8.31 -5.03 8.91
CA ASN A 298 9.29 -3.95 8.88
C ASN A 298 9.39 -3.35 10.27
N PHE A 299 10.60 -3.30 10.78
CA PHE A 299 10.90 -2.75 12.10
C PHE A 299 11.99 -1.71 11.98
N THR A 300 11.74 -0.52 12.50
CA THR A 300 12.72 0.58 12.55
C THR A 300 12.80 1.09 13.98
N LYS A 301 14.01 1.24 14.48
CA LYS A 301 14.29 1.85 15.77
C LYS A 301 15.35 2.92 15.64
N LEU A 302 15.10 4.06 16.26
CA LEU A 302 16.06 5.14 16.39
C LEU A 302 16.55 5.22 17.83
N TRP A 303 17.84 5.46 18.03
CA TRP A 303 18.43 5.81 19.30
C TRP A 303 19.08 7.19 19.19
N THR A 304 18.75 8.07 20.10
CA THR A 304 19.41 9.37 20.23
C THR A 304 20.69 9.19 21.05
N VAL A 305 21.82 9.45 20.43
CA VAL A 305 23.16 9.39 21.03
C VAL A 305 23.66 10.81 21.27
N GLY A 306 23.86 11.15 22.55
CA GLY A 306 24.16 12.53 22.91
C GLY A 306 22.96 13.47 22.66
N GLU A 307 23.24 14.71 22.26
CA GLU A 307 22.19 15.73 22.05
C GLU A 307 21.62 15.76 20.64
N LYS A 308 22.45 15.48 19.62
CA LYS A 308 22.09 15.70 18.21
C LYS A 308 22.43 14.54 17.27
N SER A 309 23.17 13.53 17.76
CA SER A 309 23.51 12.36 16.94
C SER A 309 22.48 11.25 17.09
N THR A 310 22.29 10.43 16.07
CA THR A 310 21.34 9.32 16.11
C THR A 310 21.94 8.05 15.51
N VAL A 311 21.50 6.90 16.05
CA VAL A 311 21.69 5.58 15.45
C VAL A 311 20.33 5.08 14.98
N ALA A 312 20.24 4.64 13.74
CA ALA A 312 19.05 4.04 13.16
C ALA A 312 19.31 2.57 12.85
N ALA A 313 18.44 1.67 13.29
CA ALA A 313 18.41 0.29 12.85
C ALA A 313 17.09 0.01 12.15
N HIS A 314 17.17 -0.70 11.03
CA HIS A 314 16.03 -1.10 10.23
C HIS A 314 16.14 -2.57 9.86
N ILE A 315 15.06 -3.32 10.02
CA ILE A 315 14.95 -4.72 9.62
C ILE A 315 13.68 -4.87 8.80
N ASN A 316 13.81 -5.46 7.61
CA ASN A 316 12.65 -5.87 6.81
C ASN A 316 12.80 -7.36 6.46
N ALA A 317 11.78 -8.14 6.80
CA ALA A 317 11.74 -9.57 6.55
C ALA A 317 10.39 -9.95 5.94
N GLY A 318 10.40 -10.92 5.04
CA GLY A 318 9.16 -11.39 4.43
C GLY A 318 9.28 -12.79 3.86
N VAL A 319 8.14 -13.44 3.74
CA VAL A 319 7.99 -14.74 3.08
C VAL A 319 6.71 -14.76 2.28
N VAL A 320 6.77 -15.29 1.07
CA VAL A 320 5.61 -15.61 0.23
C VAL A 320 5.65 -17.10 -0.11
N TRP A 321 4.62 -17.81 0.28
CA TRP A 321 4.49 -19.24 0.07
C TRP A 321 3.35 -19.53 -0.91
N SER A 322 3.69 -19.99 -2.11
CA SER A 322 2.75 -20.41 -3.14
C SER A 322 2.40 -21.87 -2.99
N TYR A 323 1.13 -22.20 -3.13
CA TYR A 323 0.61 -23.56 -2.99
C TYR A 323 -0.67 -23.75 -3.80
N GLY A 324 -1.23 -24.98 -3.77
CA GLY A 324 -2.49 -25.29 -4.46
C GLY A 324 -2.42 -25.02 -5.96
N ASN A 325 -3.11 -23.98 -6.41
CA ASN A 325 -3.18 -23.61 -7.82
C ASN A 325 -1.87 -23.01 -8.37
N SER A 326 -1.00 -22.50 -7.52
CA SER A 326 0.24 -21.82 -7.91
C SER A 326 1.48 -22.59 -7.44
N SER A 327 2.45 -22.77 -8.32
CA SER A 327 3.77 -23.30 -7.99
C SER A 327 4.78 -22.19 -7.65
N VAL A 328 4.59 -21.01 -8.22
CA VAL A 328 5.44 -19.82 -8.08
C VAL A 328 4.53 -18.63 -7.76
N ALA A 329 5.00 -17.72 -6.93
CA ALA A 329 4.28 -16.47 -6.66
C ALA A 329 4.30 -15.57 -7.91
N PRO A 330 3.23 -14.77 -8.14
CA PRO A 330 3.24 -13.73 -9.16
C PRO A 330 4.45 -12.81 -9.00
N TYR A 331 5.02 -12.39 -10.12
CA TYR A 331 6.20 -11.52 -10.14
C TYR A 331 6.03 -10.24 -9.29
N THR A 332 4.82 -9.69 -9.26
CA THR A 332 4.48 -8.50 -8.46
C THR A 332 4.45 -8.75 -6.96
N GLU A 333 4.27 -10.00 -6.54
CA GLU A 333 4.21 -10.38 -5.13
C GLU A 333 5.55 -10.94 -4.61
N GLN A 334 6.50 -11.26 -5.50
CA GLN A 334 7.84 -11.70 -5.12
C GLN A 334 8.66 -10.58 -4.50
N PHE A 335 9.56 -10.93 -3.60
CA PHE A 335 10.49 -10.01 -2.96
C PHE A 335 11.73 -9.75 -3.79
N TYR A 336 12.34 -8.60 -3.56
CA TYR A 336 13.65 -8.23 -4.10
C TYR A 336 14.39 -7.33 -3.11
N VAL A 337 15.69 -7.21 -3.28
CA VAL A 337 16.58 -6.29 -2.55
C VAL A 337 17.45 -5.48 -3.50
N GLY A 338 18.11 -4.46 -2.96
CA GLY A 338 18.88 -3.46 -3.69
C GLY A 338 18.12 -2.16 -3.90
N GLY A 339 18.82 -1.10 -4.19
CA GLY A 339 18.34 0.26 -4.31
C GLY A 339 18.55 1.12 -3.06
N ALA A 340 18.35 2.42 -3.18
CA ALA A 340 18.68 3.42 -2.17
C ALA A 340 18.00 3.21 -0.81
N ASN A 341 16.82 2.61 -0.80
CA ASN A 341 16.03 2.32 0.42
C ASN A 341 16.15 0.85 0.87
N SER A 342 17.11 0.11 0.35
CA SER A 342 17.34 -1.29 0.65
C SER A 342 18.82 -1.53 0.93
N ILE A 343 19.57 -2.11 0.00
CA ILE A 343 21.02 -2.24 0.08
C ILE A 343 21.62 -1.18 -0.83
N ARG A 344 22.18 -0.14 -0.24
CA ARG A 344 22.80 0.99 -0.97
C ARG A 344 24.02 0.48 -1.76
N ALA A 345 24.43 1.19 -2.80
CA ALA A 345 25.44 0.79 -3.78
C ALA A 345 25.05 -0.37 -4.72
N PHE A 346 23.93 -1.04 -4.52
CA PHE A 346 23.40 -2.03 -5.45
C PHE A 346 22.14 -1.50 -6.15
N THR A 347 21.98 -1.84 -7.41
CA THR A 347 20.75 -1.52 -8.13
C THR A 347 19.59 -2.34 -7.60
N ALA A 348 18.36 -1.80 -7.70
CA ALA A 348 17.17 -2.55 -7.34
C ALA A 348 17.10 -3.85 -8.15
N ARG A 349 16.80 -4.97 -7.48
CA ARG A 349 16.71 -6.30 -8.09
C ARG A 349 18.04 -6.77 -8.71
N SER A 350 19.16 -6.55 -8.03
CA SER A 350 20.48 -6.96 -8.49
C SER A 350 21.18 -7.96 -7.56
N ILE A 351 20.50 -8.42 -6.51
CA ILE A 351 21.03 -9.32 -5.51
C ILE A 351 20.11 -10.53 -5.37
N GLY A 352 20.69 -11.74 -5.37
CA GLY A 352 19.98 -12.99 -5.15
C GLY A 352 19.25 -13.53 -6.39
N PRO A 353 18.48 -14.61 -6.24
CA PRO A 353 18.27 -15.37 -5.00
C PRO A 353 19.52 -16.13 -4.57
N GLY A 354 19.82 -16.10 -3.27
CA GLY A 354 21.00 -16.75 -2.71
C GLY A 354 22.30 -16.22 -3.30
N ARG A 355 23.05 -17.11 -3.95
CA ARG A 355 24.33 -16.78 -4.64
C ARG A 355 24.14 -16.49 -6.12
N TYR A 356 22.94 -16.64 -6.65
CA TYR A 356 22.65 -16.44 -8.06
C TYR A 356 22.96 -15.01 -8.51
N ARG A 357 23.57 -14.89 -9.67
CA ARG A 357 23.80 -13.63 -10.37
C ARG A 357 23.37 -13.77 -11.82
N SER A 358 22.53 -12.88 -12.29
CA SER A 358 22.12 -12.84 -13.68
C SER A 358 23.35 -12.62 -14.60
N LYS A 359 23.44 -13.42 -15.64
CA LYS A 359 24.50 -13.29 -16.68
C LYS A 359 24.28 -12.02 -17.53
N THR A 360 23.06 -11.52 -17.60
CA THR A 360 22.68 -10.41 -18.47
C THR A 360 22.23 -9.20 -17.64
N ARG A 361 23.01 -8.13 -17.60
CA ARG A 361 22.65 -6.89 -16.87
C ARG A 361 21.25 -6.36 -17.19
N MET A 362 20.78 -6.52 -18.43
CA MET A 362 19.50 -6.01 -18.88
C MET A 362 18.30 -6.75 -18.27
N MET A 363 18.47 -8.00 -17.82
CA MET A 363 17.39 -8.84 -17.30
C MET A 363 17.45 -9.09 -15.80
N SER A 364 18.51 -8.63 -15.14
CA SER A 364 18.67 -8.82 -13.68
C SER A 364 17.45 -8.41 -12.89
N TYR A 365 16.79 -7.32 -13.29
CA TYR A 365 15.56 -6.83 -12.62
C TYR A 365 14.36 -7.81 -12.69
N VAL A 366 14.37 -8.75 -13.62
CA VAL A 366 13.32 -9.79 -13.75
C VAL A 366 13.74 -11.06 -13.03
N GLU A 367 15.01 -11.45 -13.12
CA GLU A 367 15.53 -12.72 -12.63
C GLU A 367 15.79 -12.73 -11.13
N GLN A 368 16.19 -11.60 -10.57
CA GLN A 368 16.67 -11.51 -9.20
C GLN A 368 15.55 -11.15 -8.22
N THR A 369 14.61 -12.07 -8.09
CA THR A 369 13.50 -12.05 -7.13
C THR A 369 13.49 -13.35 -6.33
N GLY A 370 12.82 -13.35 -5.18
CA GLY A 370 12.74 -14.52 -4.31
C GLY A 370 11.43 -14.59 -3.52
N ASP A 371 11.26 -15.73 -2.87
CA ASP A 371 10.09 -16.02 -2.02
C ASP A 371 10.32 -15.60 -0.57
N ILE A 372 11.57 -15.53 -0.15
CA ILE A 372 12.00 -15.07 1.18
C ILE A 372 12.84 -13.83 1.01
N LYS A 373 12.69 -12.86 1.90
CA LYS A 373 13.49 -11.64 1.97
C LYS A 373 13.98 -11.42 3.39
N PHE A 374 15.24 -11.04 3.51
CA PHE A 374 15.77 -10.46 4.73
C PHE A 374 16.65 -9.27 4.39
N LEU A 375 16.44 -8.17 5.09
CA LEU A 375 17.19 -6.93 4.94
C LEU A 375 17.44 -6.36 6.34
N ALA A 376 18.67 -5.94 6.59
CA ALA A 376 19.06 -5.24 7.80
C ALA A 376 19.95 -4.04 7.43
N ASN A 377 19.64 -2.89 8.00
CA ASN A 377 20.39 -1.66 7.85
C ASN A 377 20.73 -1.11 9.22
N LEU A 378 21.95 -0.67 9.40
CA LEU A 378 22.41 0.06 10.57
C LEU A 378 23.08 1.35 10.10
N GLU A 379 22.68 2.48 10.66
CA GLU A 379 23.18 3.79 10.25
C GLU A 379 23.46 4.67 11.47
N TYR A 380 24.67 5.18 11.54
CA TYR A 380 25.06 6.19 12.53
C TYR A 380 25.08 7.56 11.85
N ARG A 381 24.36 8.51 12.42
CA ARG A 381 24.23 9.89 11.94
C ARG A 381 24.85 10.85 12.96
N PRO A 382 26.16 11.09 12.94
CA PRO A 382 26.81 12.08 13.79
C PRO A 382 26.39 13.50 13.39
N HIS A 383 26.13 14.32 14.39
CA HIS A 383 26.13 15.77 14.20
C HIS A 383 27.56 16.26 14.14
N LEU A 384 27.94 16.94 13.07
CA LEU A 384 29.28 17.45 12.86
C LEU A 384 29.42 18.89 13.36
N MET A 385 28.74 19.83 12.73
CA MET A 385 28.71 21.22 13.17
C MET A 385 27.52 21.99 12.56
N GLY A 386 26.94 22.92 13.32
CA GLY A 386 25.81 23.73 12.86
C GLY A 386 24.62 22.89 12.40
N SER A 387 24.28 22.93 11.12
CA SER A 387 23.27 22.09 10.47
C SER A 387 23.84 20.91 9.67
N LEU A 388 25.15 20.68 9.76
CA LEU A 388 25.83 19.62 9.03
C LEU A 388 25.82 18.32 9.82
N TYR A 389 25.32 17.23 9.17
CA TYR A 389 25.31 15.85 9.68
C TYR A 389 26.08 14.96 8.72
N GLY A 390 26.79 13.98 9.27
CA GLY A 390 27.34 12.87 8.49
C GLY A 390 26.45 11.64 8.56
N ALA A 391 26.73 10.63 7.75
CA ALA A 391 26.11 9.30 7.87
C ALA A 391 27.11 8.22 7.51
N VAL A 392 27.24 7.22 8.40
CA VAL A 392 27.97 5.98 8.15
C VAL A 392 26.98 4.84 8.28
N PHE A 393 26.97 3.93 7.33
CA PHE A 393 25.97 2.87 7.30
C PHE A 393 26.54 1.51 6.92
N LEU A 394 25.87 0.47 7.38
CA LEU A 394 26.08 -0.93 7.05
C LEU A 394 24.76 -1.53 6.60
N ASP A 395 24.72 -2.06 5.38
CA ASP A 395 23.55 -2.69 4.80
C ASP A 395 23.86 -4.16 4.51
N ALA A 396 22.94 -5.05 4.89
CA ALA A 396 23.02 -6.47 4.61
C ALA A 396 21.64 -7.01 4.23
N GLY A 397 21.60 -7.92 3.28
CA GLY A 397 20.34 -8.55 2.90
C GLY A 397 20.44 -9.38 1.64
N ASN A 398 19.44 -10.23 1.46
CA ASN A 398 19.31 -11.10 0.29
C ASN A 398 17.84 -11.54 0.13
N VAL A 399 17.56 -12.18 -0.99
CA VAL A 399 16.36 -12.97 -1.21
C VAL A 399 16.70 -14.42 -1.44
N TRP A 400 15.78 -15.32 -1.13
CA TRP A 400 15.95 -16.76 -1.35
C TRP A 400 14.66 -17.34 -1.92
N LEU A 401 14.79 -18.52 -2.52
CA LEU A 401 13.67 -19.31 -3.00
C LEU A 401 13.26 -20.33 -1.94
N LEU A 402 11.96 -20.55 -1.77
CA LEU A 402 11.43 -21.64 -0.94
C LEU A 402 11.55 -23.00 -1.64
N ARG A 403 11.57 -23.00 -2.96
CA ARG A 403 11.74 -24.19 -3.78
C ARG A 403 12.95 -24.00 -4.69
N GLY A 404 13.78 -25.02 -4.78
CA GLY A 404 14.95 -25.00 -5.68
C GLY A 404 14.50 -24.76 -7.12
N ASP A 405 15.24 -23.91 -7.81
CA ASP A 405 15.05 -23.60 -9.23
C ASP A 405 16.37 -23.94 -9.95
N PRO A 406 16.40 -24.95 -10.82
CA PRO A 406 17.63 -25.34 -11.54
C PRO A 406 18.22 -24.21 -12.38
N ALA A 407 17.43 -23.25 -12.81
CA ALA A 407 17.90 -22.08 -13.56
C ALA A 407 18.57 -21.01 -12.66
N ARG A 408 18.35 -21.11 -11.35
CA ARG A 408 18.87 -20.17 -10.32
C ARG A 408 19.41 -20.93 -9.12
N PRO A 409 20.52 -21.69 -9.28
CA PRO A 409 21.07 -22.54 -8.24
C PRO A 409 21.62 -21.78 -7.03
#